data_79b609b056b593535d67eaa39105f1bd
#
_entry.id   79b609b056b593535d67eaa39105f1bd
#
_cell.length_a   1.000
_cell.length_b   1.000
_cell.length_c   1.000
_cell.angle_alpha   90.00
_cell.angle_beta   90.00
_cell.angle_gamma   90.00
#
_symmetry.space_group_name_H-M   'P 1'
#
loop_
_entity.id
_entity.type
_entity.pdbx_description
1 polymer ?
#
loop_
_entity_poly.entity_id
_entity_poly.type
_entity_poly.pdbx_seq_one_letter_code
_entity_poly.pdbx_strand_id
1 'polypeptide(L)'
;MSAESLAHHLARRMMVEGPMTVASFMAEALGHPRWGYYTAHDPFGAAGDFITAPDISQMFGELIGLWAADTWQRLGMPEHLRLIELGPGRGTLMSDALRAASALPPFRDALSVHFVETSPVLRRRQAQALAGQRFTGGGPHWHDRLEDVPDGPAIVVANEFFDALPIRQVQKTPHGWKERLVDLDPASTPDAPRFRFVLDLVGSPGAALVPAGLENAPAGSVFESSPASLAVARVLGARLAAQGGAALIIDYGHDLGPAVGETLQAVRRHAYAPVLDDPGEADITAHVDFESLAEAAAETGAVAFGPVEQGEWLSRLGIGQRAAVLKRTATPKQAADIDTALQRLIGADQMGTLFKVLALTCPGLEAPAGFDPVPPT
;
A
#
# COMPACT_ATOMS: atom_id res chain seq x y z
N MET A 1 -19.53 -29.26 -16.77
CA MET A 1 -18.13 -28.87 -16.63
C MET A 1 -18.15 -27.66 -15.73
N SER A 2 -17.57 -27.74 -14.54
CA SER A 2 -17.40 -26.59 -13.64
C SER A 2 -16.65 -25.51 -14.40
N ALA A 3 -17.06 -24.24 -14.23
CA ALA A 3 -16.32 -23.12 -14.83
C ALA A 3 -14.89 -23.13 -14.26
N GLU A 4 -13.90 -22.96 -15.09
CA GLU A 4 -12.51 -22.88 -14.68
C GLU A 4 -12.31 -21.68 -13.75
N SER A 5 -11.76 -21.90 -12.54
CA SER A 5 -11.50 -20.87 -11.54
C SER A 5 -10.00 -20.79 -11.23
N LEU A 6 -9.58 -19.74 -10.52
CA LEU A 6 -8.20 -19.63 -10.05
C LEU A 6 -7.80 -20.84 -9.19
N ALA A 7 -8.69 -21.34 -8.32
CA ALA A 7 -8.42 -22.53 -7.51
C ALA A 7 -8.05 -23.75 -8.38
N HIS A 8 -8.77 -23.98 -9.49
CA HIS A 8 -8.44 -25.08 -10.41
C HIS A 8 -7.09 -24.86 -11.12
N HIS A 9 -6.79 -23.61 -11.49
CA HIS A 9 -5.50 -23.25 -12.09
C HIS A 9 -4.33 -23.52 -11.13
N LEU A 10 -4.43 -23.04 -9.89
CA LEU A 10 -3.42 -23.24 -8.85
C LEU A 10 -3.25 -24.73 -8.50
N ALA A 11 -4.34 -25.47 -8.39
CA ALA A 11 -4.30 -26.91 -8.13
C ALA A 11 -3.53 -27.67 -9.20
N ARG A 12 -3.78 -27.40 -10.48
CA ARG A 12 -3.03 -28.02 -11.58
C ARG A 12 -1.54 -27.65 -11.55
N ARG A 13 -1.24 -26.39 -11.24
CA ARG A 13 0.13 -25.92 -11.11
C ARG A 13 0.87 -26.67 -9.98
N MET A 14 0.24 -26.79 -8.80
CA MET A 14 0.82 -27.50 -7.65
C MET A 14 1.02 -29.00 -7.92
N MET A 15 0.13 -29.63 -8.70
CA MET A 15 0.31 -31.04 -9.11
C MET A 15 1.55 -31.27 -9.99
N VAL A 16 1.98 -30.24 -10.74
CA VAL A 16 3.12 -30.34 -11.66
C VAL A 16 4.41 -29.82 -11.02
N GLU A 17 4.34 -28.68 -10.34
CA GLU A 17 5.51 -27.94 -9.83
C GLU A 17 5.77 -28.23 -8.34
N GLY A 18 4.80 -28.82 -7.63
CA GLY A 18 4.84 -28.95 -6.17
C GLY A 18 4.29 -27.72 -5.44
N PRO A 19 4.46 -27.66 -4.10
CA PRO A 19 4.01 -26.55 -3.28
C PRO A 19 4.58 -25.22 -3.73
N MET A 20 3.79 -24.14 -3.63
CA MET A 20 4.23 -22.78 -3.95
C MET A 20 4.45 -21.93 -2.70
N THR A 21 5.25 -20.88 -2.81
CA THR A 21 5.41 -19.91 -1.70
C THR A 21 4.11 -19.15 -1.43
N VAL A 22 3.95 -18.68 -0.18
CA VAL A 22 2.84 -17.75 0.15
C VAL A 22 2.86 -16.53 -0.76
N ALA A 23 4.05 -15.99 -1.06
CA ALA A 23 4.19 -14.88 -1.99
C ALA A 23 3.64 -15.18 -3.39
N SER A 24 3.93 -16.38 -3.93
CA SER A 24 3.39 -16.78 -5.24
C SER A 24 1.88 -16.95 -5.19
N PHE A 25 1.33 -17.49 -4.10
CA PHE A 25 -0.11 -17.63 -3.92
C PHE A 25 -0.80 -16.25 -3.85
N MET A 26 -0.27 -15.31 -3.05
CA MET A 26 -0.80 -13.93 -2.98
C MET A 26 -0.75 -13.26 -4.35
N ALA A 27 0.37 -13.33 -5.06
CA ALA A 27 0.53 -12.72 -6.38
C ALA A 27 -0.54 -13.22 -7.38
N GLU A 28 -0.81 -14.52 -7.38
CA GLU A 28 -1.85 -15.11 -8.23
C GLU A 28 -3.25 -14.72 -7.75
N ALA A 29 -3.52 -14.81 -6.45
CA ALA A 29 -4.84 -14.49 -5.89
C ALA A 29 -5.23 -13.03 -6.12
N LEU A 30 -4.29 -12.09 -6.03
CA LEU A 30 -4.55 -10.66 -6.19
C LEU A 30 -4.44 -10.20 -7.65
N GLY A 31 -3.41 -10.65 -8.38
CA GLY A 31 -3.00 -10.07 -9.65
C GLY A 31 -3.17 -10.96 -10.89
N HIS A 32 -3.69 -12.20 -10.78
CA HIS A 32 -3.84 -13.08 -11.94
C HIS A 32 -4.69 -12.39 -13.03
N PRO A 33 -4.24 -12.33 -14.30
CA PRO A 33 -4.86 -11.53 -15.37
C PRO A 33 -6.35 -11.79 -15.61
N ARG A 34 -6.82 -13.00 -15.32
CA ARG A 34 -8.21 -13.42 -15.58
C ARG A 34 -9.05 -13.56 -14.30
N TRP A 35 -8.44 -13.94 -13.18
CA TRP A 35 -9.15 -14.32 -11.97
C TRP A 35 -8.63 -13.66 -10.71
N GLY A 36 -7.63 -12.79 -10.82
CA GLY A 36 -7.09 -12.07 -9.67
C GLY A 36 -8.09 -11.03 -9.14
N TYR A 37 -8.09 -10.86 -7.84
CA TYR A 37 -9.02 -10.00 -7.13
C TYR A 37 -9.09 -8.58 -7.71
N TYR A 38 -7.94 -7.91 -7.91
CA TYR A 38 -7.88 -6.56 -8.48
C TYR A 38 -8.08 -6.48 -10.00
N THR A 39 -8.04 -7.62 -10.69
CA THR A 39 -8.22 -7.65 -12.14
C THR A 39 -9.65 -8.05 -12.55
N ALA A 40 -10.30 -8.92 -11.77
CA ALA A 40 -11.63 -9.45 -12.06
C ALA A 40 -12.75 -8.65 -11.40
N HIS A 41 -12.47 -7.97 -10.28
CA HIS A 41 -13.46 -7.27 -9.47
C HIS A 41 -13.20 -5.75 -9.42
N ASP A 42 -14.21 -4.99 -8.99
CA ASP A 42 -14.07 -3.60 -8.51
C ASP A 42 -14.22 -3.67 -6.98
N PRO A 43 -13.09 -3.83 -6.24
CA PRO A 43 -13.13 -4.15 -4.81
C PRO A 43 -13.47 -2.96 -3.92
N PHE A 44 -13.53 -1.75 -4.47
CA PHE A 44 -13.59 -0.51 -3.71
C PHE A 44 -15.00 0.08 -3.61
N GLY A 45 -15.27 0.79 -2.49
CA GLY A 45 -16.50 1.54 -2.25
C GLY A 45 -17.54 0.75 -1.45
N ALA A 46 -18.72 1.35 -1.24
CA ALA A 46 -19.78 0.82 -0.37
C ALA A 46 -20.34 -0.55 -0.80
N ALA A 47 -20.13 -0.97 -2.05
CA ALA A 47 -20.49 -2.28 -2.57
C ALA A 47 -19.28 -3.24 -2.67
N GLY A 48 -18.07 -2.77 -2.34
CA GLY A 48 -16.82 -3.54 -2.32
C GLY A 48 -16.52 -4.11 -0.93
N ASP A 49 -15.36 -4.71 -0.81
CA ASP A 49 -14.93 -5.38 0.42
C ASP A 49 -14.26 -4.39 1.41
N PHE A 50 -13.82 -3.22 0.93
CA PHE A 50 -13.11 -2.22 1.72
C PHE A 50 -13.61 -0.79 1.49
N ILE A 51 -13.50 0.02 2.54
CA ILE A 51 -13.65 1.46 2.50
C ILE A 51 -12.29 2.04 2.93
N THR A 52 -11.50 2.48 1.97
CA THR A 52 -10.17 3.06 2.19
C THR A 52 -10.25 4.50 2.71
N ALA A 53 -9.18 5.05 3.27
CA ALA A 53 -9.16 6.39 3.82
C ALA A 53 -9.64 7.47 2.84
N PRO A 54 -9.30 7.46 1.53
CA PRO A 54 -9.85 8.37 0.53
C PRO A 54 -11.36 8.25 0.35
N ASP A 55 -11.93 7.06 0.50
CA ASP A 55 -13.38 6.83 0.37
C ASP A 55 -14.16 7.24 1.63
N ILE A 56 -13.50 7.33 2.78
CA ILE A 56 -14.10 7.82 4.03
C ILE A 56 -14.37 9.33 3.94
N SER A 57 -13.39 10.11 3.47
CA SER A 57 -13.53 11.56 3.42
C SER A 57 -12.56 12.24 2.46
N GLN A 58 -13.08 13.18 1.71
CA GLN A 58 -12.28 14.10 0.89
C GLN A 58 -11.17 14.83 1.67
N MET A 59 -11.33 15.00 3.00
CA MET A 59 -10.33 15.67 3.84
C MET A 59 -8.97 14.99 3.77
N PHE A 60 -8.96 13.65 3.63
CA PHE A 60 -7.74 12.86 3.54
C PHE A 60 -6.94 13.22 2.28
N GLY A 61 -7.54 13.09 1.11
CA GLY A 61 -6.88 13.44 -0.16
C GLY A 61 -6.53 14.92 -0.28
N GLU A 62 -7.38 15.82 0.25
CA GLU A 62 -7.09 17.25 0.28
C GLU A 62 -5.84 17.59 1.10
N LEU A 63 -5.66 16.97 2.28
CA LEU A 63 -4.48 17.17 3.11
C LEU A 63 -3.22 16.60 2.45
N ILE A 64 -3.31 15.47 1.78
CA ILE A 64 -2.20 14.92 0.98
C ILE A 64 -1.84 15.88 -0.16
N GLY A 65 -2.82 16.47 -0.84
CA GLY A 65 -2.59 17.48 -1.86
C GLY A 65 -1.90 18.74 -1.32
N LEU A 66 -2.25 19.19 -0.11
CA LEU A 66 -1.59 20.32 0.56
C LEU A 66 -0.18 19.94 1.03
N TRP A 67 0.02 18.73 1.55
CA TRP A 67 1.34 18.18 1.87
C TRP A 67 2.26 18.15 0.64
N ALA A 68 1.73 17.73 -0.50
CA ALA A 68 2.45 17.72 -1.76
C ALA A 68 2.82 19.15 -2.21
N ALA A 69 1.94 20.12 -2.01
CA ALA A 69 2.21 21.53 -2.34
C ALA A 69 3.30 22.12 -1.43
N ASP A 70 3.27 21.87 -0.12
CA ASP A 70 4.33 22.28 0.82
C ASP A 70 5.67 21.63 0.45
N THR A 71 5.66 20.33 0.15
CA THR A 71 6.87 19.60 -0.29
C THR A 71 7.44 20.17 -1.59
N TRP A 72 6.58 20.51 -2.57
CA TRP A 72 7.02 21.19 -3.80
C TRP A 72 7.69 22.53 -3.53
N GLN A 73 7.17 23.33 -2.58
CA GLN A 73 7.81 24.57 -2.17
C GLN A 73 9.20 24.33 -1.55
N ARG A 74 9.33 23.33 -0.68
CA ARG A 74 10.62 22.95 -0.06
C ARG A 74 11.62 22.43 -1.08
N LEU A 75 11.17 21.82 -2.18
CA LEU A 75 11.99 21.39 -3.32
C LEU A 75 12.46 22.57 -4.20
N GLY A 76 12.13 23.81 -3.85
CA GLY A 76 12.50 25.00 -4.63
C GLY A 76 11.56 25.28 -5.80
N MET A 77 10.34 24.78 -5.74
CA MET A 77 9.27 25.04 -6.74
C MET A 77 9.67 24.68 -8.18
N PRO A 78 10.08 23.42 -8.46
CA PRO A 78 10.43 23.01 -9.81
C PRO A 78 9.27 23.25 -10.78
N GLU A 79 9.57 23.74 -12.00
CA GLU A 79 8.58 24.02 -13.04
C GLU A 79 7.87 22.74 -13.54
N HIS A 80 8.52 21.60 -13.42
CA HIS A 80 7.98 20.29 -13.80
C HIS A 80 8.14 19.30 -12.66
N LEU A 81 7.01 18.84 -12.11
CA LEU A 81 6.93 17.88 -11.02
C LEU A 81 6.04 16.71 -11.40
N ARG A 82 6.48 15.49 -11.17
CA ARG A 82 5.66 14.29 -11.31
C ARG A 82 4.93 14.06 -10.00
N LEU A 83 3.61 14.09 -10.04
CA LEU A 83 2.77 13.61 -8.94
C LEU A 83 2.36 12.18 -9.28
N ILE A 84 2.89 11.23 -8.54
CA ILE A 84 2.78 9.79 -8.81
C ILE A 84 1.95 9.15 -7.71
N GLU A 85 1.01 8.29 -8.07
CA GLU A 85 0.28 7.46 -7.11
C GLU A 85 0.48 5.99 -7.46
N LEU A 86 0.93 5.19 -6.46
CA LEU A 86 1.08 3.75 -6.57
C LEU A 86 -0.21 3.09 -6.09
N GLY A 87 -0.81 2.22 -6.91
CA GLY A 87 -2.06 1.55 -6.57
C GLY A 87 -3.22 2.54 -6.32
N PRO A 88 -3.57 3.42 -7.26
CA PRO A 88 -4.50 4.52 -7.02
C PRO A 88 -5.96 4.08 -6.82
N GLY A 89 -6.25 2.80 -6.81
CA GLY A 89 -7.59 2.27 -6.68
C GLY A 89 -8.58 2.94 -7.66
N ARG A 90 -9.59 3.63 -7.16
CA ARG A 90 -10.59 4.35 -7.99
C ARG A 90 -10.14 5.74 -8.42
N GLY A 91 -9.00 6.23 -7.95
CA GLY A 91 -8.49 7.58 -8.23
C GLY A 91 -9.10 8.68 -7.36
N THR A 92 -9.78 8.31 -6.27
CA THR A 92 -10.44 9.25 -5.33
C THR A 92 -9.41 10.16 -4.67
N LEU A 93 -8.30 9.59 -4.14
CA LEU A 93 -7.23 10.34 -3.48
C LEU A 93 -6.66 11.42 -4.42
N MET A 94 -6.23 11.01 -5.62
CA MET A 94 -5.66 11.95 -6.60
C MET A 94 -6.66 13.03 -7.01
N SER A 95 -7.93 12.69 -7.19
CA SER A 95 -8.98 13.67 -7.51
C SER A 95 -9.11 14.75 -6.43
N ASP A 96 -9.11 14.35 -5.15
CA ASP A 96 -9.21 15.26 -4.02
C ASP A 96 -7.92 16.07 -3.82
N ALA A 97 -6.75 15.46 -3.98
CA ALA A 97 -5.45 16.12 -3.93
C ALA A 97 -5.34 17.23 -5.01
N LEU A 98 -5.74 16.93 -6.23
CA LEU A 98 -5.74 17.90 -7.33
C LEU A 98 -6.74 19.03 -7.14
N ARG A 99 -7.88 18.75 -6.50
CA ARG A 99 -8.83 19.80 -6.11
C ARG A 99 -8.21 20.76 -5.10
N ALA A 100 -7.52 20.24 -4.07
CA ALA A 100 -6.78 21.06 -3.11
C ALA A 100 -5.65 21.84 -3.78
N ALA A 101 -4.88 21.22 -4.67
CA ALA A 101 -3.81 21.85 -5.43
C ALA A 101 -4.29 23.04 -6.28
N SER A 102 -5.58 23.08 -6.66
CA SER A 102 -6.15 24.20 -7.41
C SER A 102 -6.17 25.53 -6.64
N ALA A 103 -6.01 25.48 -5.30
CA ALA A 103 -5.84 26.68 -4.49
C ALA A 103 -4.46 27.35 -4.67
N LEU A 104 -3.47 26.65 -5.24
CA LEU A 104 -2.13 27.13 -5.52
C LEU A 104 -1.80 26.94 -7.01
N PRO A 105 -2.22 27.88 -7.89
CA PRO A 105 -2.08 27.74 -9.35
C PRO A 105 -0.65 27.39 -9.81
N PRO A 106 0.44 28.01 -9.31
CA PRO A 106 1.79 27.65 -9.76
C PRO A 106 2.15 26.20 -9.49
N PHE A 107 1.74 25.64 -8.34
CA PHE A 107 1.91 24.22 -8.05
C PHE A 107 1.08 23.36 -9.02
N ARG A 108 -0.18 23.71 -9.20
CA ARG A 108 -1.09 22.97 -10.09
C ARG A 108 -0.59 22.94 -11.53
N ASP A 109 0.02 24.03 -12.00
CA ASP A 109 0.56 24.16 -13.36
C ASP A 109 1.87 23.37 -13.54
N ALA A 110 2.63 23.17 -12.48
CA ALA A 110 3.86 22.37 -12.49
C ALA A 110 3.61 20.85 -12.56
N LEU A 111 2.39 20.38 -12.24
CA LEU A 111 2.09 18.98 -12.10
C LEU A 111 1.94 18.22 -13.42
N SER A 112 2.60 17.07 -13.51
CA SER A 112 2.30 15.97 -14.41
C SER A 112 1.84 14.78 -13.57
N VAL A 113 0.65 14.24 -13.82
CA VAL A 113 0.03 13.18 -13.03
C VAL A 113 0.32 11.82 -13.63
N HIS A 114 0.80 10.91 -12.79
CA HIS A 114 1.18 9.55 -13.18
C HIS A 114 0.58 8.54 -12.21
N PHE A 115 0.04 7.46 -12.74
CA PHE A 115 -0.47 6.32 -11.99
C PHE A 115 0.36 5.07 -12.29
N VAL A 116 0.74 4.34 -11.26
CA VAL A 116 1.27 3.00 -11.38
C VAL A 116 0.14 2.04 -11.05
N GLU A 117 -0.44 1.46 -12.09
CA GLU A 117 -1.65 0.63 -12.03
C GLU A 117 -1.63 -0.42 -13.15
N THR A 118 -1.82 -1.68 -12.83
CA THR A 118 -1.82 -2.77 -13.80
C THR A 118 -3.22 -3.18 -14.26
N SER A 119 -4.26 -2.88 -13.45
CA SER A 119 -5.65 -3.25 -13.76
C SER A 119 -6.27 -2.36 -14.84
N PRO A 120 -6.65 -2.90 -16.02
CA PRO A 120 -7.34 -2.11 -17.04
C PRO A 120 -8.73 -1.62 -16.58
N VAL A 121 -9.34 -2.30 -15.62
CA VAL A 121 -10.63 -1.89 -15.03
C VAL A 121 -10.44 -0.65 -14.19
N LEU A 122 -9.45 -0.65 -13.30
CA LEU A 122 -9.15 0.48 -12.43
C LEU A 122 -8.63 1.69 -13.21
N ARG A 123 -7.80 1.51 -14.24
CA ARG A 123 -7.38 2.60 -15.15
C ARG A 123 -8.58 3.36 -15.75
N ARG A 124 -9.63 2.65 -16.15
CA ARG A 124 -10.86 3.29 -16.64
C ARG A 124 -11.60 4.08 -15.56
N ARG A 125 -11.63 3.59 -14.32
CA ARG A 125 -12.22 4.29 -13.17
C ARG A 125 -11.45 5.56 -12.83
N GLN A 126 -10.13 5.47 -12.78
CA GLN A 126 -9.23 6.60 -12.55
C GLN A 126 -9.40 7.69 -13.61
N ALA A 127 -9.48 7.30 -14.90
CA ALA A 127 -9.77 8.23 -15.98
C ALA A 127 -11.12 8.94 -15.80
N GLN A 128 -12.15 8.23 -15.36
CA GLN A 128 -13.46 8.80 -15.06
C GLN A 128 -13.42 9.76 -13.86
N ALA A 129 -12.73 9.39 -12.77
CA ALA A 129 -12.59 10.23 -11.58
C ALA A 129 -11.90 11.56 -11.87
N LEU A 130 -11.00 11.58 -12.85
CA LEU A 130 -10.24 12.76 -13.24
C LEU A 130 -10.78 13.49 -14.49
N ALA A 131 -11.88 13.07 -15.07
CA ALA A 131 -12.39 13.62 -16.35
C ALA A 131 -12.67 15.14 -16.33
N GLY A 132 -12.95 15.71 -15.14
CA GLY A 132 -13.18 17.15 -14.97
C GLY A 132 -11.94 17.98 -14.64
N GLN A 133 -10.78 17.34 -14.50
CA GLN A 133 -9.54 18.00 -14.10
C GLN A 133 -8.83 18.62 -15.33
N ARG A 134 -8.12 19.73 -15.09
CA ARG A 134 -7.24 20.33 -16.12
C ARG A 134 -5.82 19.85 -15.90
N PHE A 135 -5.13 19.52 -16.98
CA PHE A 135 -3.74 19.08 -16.97
C PHE A 135 -2.93 19.93 -17.95
N THR A 136 -1.83 20.53 -17.50
CA THR A 136 -0.93 21.35 -18.34
C THR A 136 0.00 20.48 -19.17
N GLY A 137 0.41 19.31 -18.67
CA GLY A 137 1.30 18.36 -19.32
C GLY A 137 0.61 17.26 -20.13
N GLY A 138 -0.63 17.43 -20.55
CA GLY A 138 -1.47 16.34 -21.08
C GLY A 138 -2.27 15.67 -19.96
N GLY A 139 -3.14 14.71 -20.24
CA GLY A 139 -3.95 14.00 -19.22
C GLY A 139 -3.11 13.14 -18.28
N PRO A 140 -3.75 12.42 -17.33
CA PRO A 140 -3.03 11.46 -16.49
C PRO A 140 -2.40 10.35 -17.34
N HIS A 141 -1.23 9.91 -16.93
CA HIS A 141 -0.45 8.86 -17.57
C HIS A 141 -0.46 7.59 -16.72
N TRP A 142 -0.59 6.43 -17.35
CA TRP A 142 -0.59 5.12 -16.67
C TRP A 142 0.65 4.33 -17.03
N HIS A 143 1.23 3.70 -16.01
CA HIS A 143 2.42 2.85 -16.11
C HIS A 143 2.14 1.51 -15.43
N ASP A 144 2.81 0.45 -15.88
CA ASP A 144 2.75 -0.85 -15.22
C ASP A 144 3.69 -0.92 -14.02
N ARG A 145 4.77 -0.11 -14.03
CA ARG A 145 5.82 -0.09 -13.02
C ARG A 145 6.26 1.33 -12.72
N LEU A 146 6.81 1.54 -11.52
CA LEU A 146 7.35 2.84 -11.12
C LEU A 146 8.54 3.27 -12.00
N GLU A 147 9.36 2.31 -12.44
CA GLU A 147 10.51 2.56 -13.30
C GLU A 147 10.15 3.07 -14.71
N ASP A 148 8.91 2.85 -15.14
CA ASP A 148 8.40 3.32 -16.43
C ASP A 148 7.96 4.80 -16.39
N VAL A 149 7.87 5.39 -15.18
CA VAL A 149 7.55 6.81 -15.02
C VAL A 149 8.74 7.67 -15.45
N PRO A 150 8.55 8.69 -16.32
CA PRO A 150 9.63 9.54 -16.80
C PRO A 150 10.47 10.15 -15.67
N ASP A 151 11.77 10.35 -15.94
CA ASP A 151 12.72 10.96 -15.01
C ASP A 151 12.37 12.39 -14.64
N GLY A 152 12.78 12.80 -13.43
CA GLY A 152 12.70 14.14 -12.89
C GLY A 152 12.10 14.18 -11.48
N PRO A 153 12.08 15.38 -10.86
CA PRO A 153 11.58 15.55 -9.49
C PRO A 153 10.18 14.98 -9.35
N ALA A 154 9.95 14.26 -8.25
CA ALA A 154 8.68 13.57 -8.05
C ALA A 154 8.16 13.68 -6.62
N ILE A 155 6.85 13.76 -6.47
CA ILE A 155 6.14 13.45 -5.24
C ILE A 155 5.36 12.17 -5.48
N VAL A 156 5.64 11.14 -4.68
CA VAL A 156 5.02 9.83 -4.80
C VAL A 156 4.10 9.61 -3.60
N VAL A 157 2.91 9.10 -3.84
CA VAL A 157 1.97 8.68 -2.80
C VAL A 157 1.67 7.20 -2.96
N ALA A 158 1.77 6.46 -1.87
CA ALA A 158 1.35 5.06 -1.78
C ALA A 158 0.46 4.92 -0.55
N ASN A 159 -0.84 4.76 -0.78
CA ASN A 159 -1.83 4.57 0.28
C ASN A 159 -2.48 3.19 0.14
N GLU A 160 -2.37 2.35 1.17
CA GLU A 160 -2.88 0.98 1.13
C GLU A 160 -2.40 0.24 -0.14
N PHE A 161 -1.06 0.25 -0.33
CA PHE A 161 -0.40 -0.35 -1.49
C PHE A 161 0.57 -1.46 -1.08
N PHE A 162 1.32 -1.25 0.00
CA PHE A 162 2.37 -2.16 0.43
C PHE A 162 1.81 -3.40 1.14
N ASP A 163 0.65 -3.28 1.78
CA ASP A 163 -0.07 -4.37 2.44
C ASP A 163 -0.51 -5.49 1.47
N ALA A 164 -0.80 -5.11 0.21
CA ALA A 164 -1.18 -6.04 -0.85
C ALA A 164 0.03 -6.66 -1.59
N LEU A 165 1.25 -6.22 -1.29
CA LEU A 165 2.44 -6.79 -1.92
C LEU A 165 2.78 -8.16 -1.31
N PRO A 166 3.19 -9.14 -2.16
CA PRO A 166 3.41 -10.51 -1.74
C PRO A 166 4.42 -10.66 -0.61
N ILE A 167 4.06 -11.40 0.44
CA ILE A 167 4.93 -11.74 1.55
C ILE A 167 5.40 -13.18 1.50
N ARG A 168 6.53 -13.45 2.12
CA ARG A 168 7.01 -14.80 2.46
C ARG A 168 6.86 -15.02 3.96
N GLN A 169 6.42 -16.20 4.33
CA GLN A 169 6.30 -16.63 5.73
C GLN A 169 7.33 -17.71 6.02
N VAL A 170 8.03 -17.58 7.14
CA VAL A 170 9.02 -18.56 7.62
C VAL A 170 8.66 -18.93 9.05
N GLN A 171 8.50 -20.22 9.33
CA GLN A 171 8.10 -20.71 10.64
C GLN A 171 9.27 -21.35 11.38
N LYS A 172 9.42 -21.01 12.65
CA LYS A 172 10.40 -21.63 13.55
C LYS A 172 9.99 -23.04 13.90
N THR A 173 10.91 -23.98 13.70
CA THR A 173 10.76 -25.38 14.12
C THR A 173 11.87 -25.74 15.10
N PRO A 174 11.81 -26.90 15.81
CA PRO A 174 12.94 -27.40 16.61
C PRO A 174 14.23 -27.58 15.81
N HIS A 175 14.13 -27.71 14.48
CA HIS A 175 15.28 -27.94 13.57
C HIS A 175 15.67 -26.67 12.79
N GLY A 176 15.28 -25.48 13.23
CA GLY A 176 15.56 -24.22 12.58
C GLY A 176 14.34 -23.64 11.87
N TRP A 177 14.57 -22.56 11.13
CA TRP A 177 13.54 -21.86 10.36
C TRP A 177 13.22 -22.62 9.07
N LYS A 178 11.92 -22.78 8.77
CA LYS A 178 11.41 -23.43 7.57
C LYS A 178 10.39 -22.52 6.88
N GLU A 179 10.48 -22.39 5.57
CA GLU A 179 9.50 -21.60 4.83
C GLU A 179 8.13 -22.28 4.86
N ARG A 180 7.09 -21.48 5.06
CA ARG A 180 5.70 -21.89 4.92
C ARG A 180 5.31 -21.79 3.45
N LEU A 181 4.79 -22.87 2.91
CA LEU A 181 4.33 -23.00 1.53
C LEU A 181 2.84 -23.31 1.51
N VAL A 182 2.22 -23.10 0.35
CA VAL A 182 0.83 -23.51 0.07
C VAL A 182 0.86 -24.76 -0.80
N ASP A 183 0.13 -25.79 -0.40
CA ASP A 183 0.01 -27.05 -1.12
C ASP A 183 -1.44 -27.51 -1.15
N LEU A 184 -1.73 -28.50 -1.98
CA LEU A 184 -3.03 -29.15 -2.02
C LEU A 184 -3.34 -29.84 -0.67
N ASP A 185 -4.55 -29.63 -0.19
CA ASP A 185 -5.06 -30.41 0.95
C ASP A 185 -5.34 -31.86 0.51
N PRO A 186 -5.04 -32.87 1.35
CA PRO A 186 -5.36 -34.26 1.04
C PRO A 186 -6.84 -34.53 0.75
N ALA A 187 -7.74 -33.69 1.24
CA ALA A 187 -9.18 -33.74 0.95
C ALA A 187 -9.57 -33.01 -0.34
N SER A 188 -8.61 -32.44 -1.07
CA SER A 188 -8.84 -31.76 -2.34
C SER A 188 -9.35 -32.74 -3.40
N THR A 189 -10.32 -32.31 -4.19
CA THR A 189 -10.80 -33.07 -5.35
C THR A 189 -10.67 -32.23 -6.62
N PRO A 190 -10.64 -32.85 -7.82
CA PRO A 190 -10.57 -32.12 -9.07
C PRO A 190 -11.69 -31.07 -9.25
N ASP A 191 -12.88 -31.33 -8.71
CA ASP A 191 -14.04 -30.43 -8.82
C ASP A 191 -14.13 -29.40 -7.68
N ALA A 192 -13.41 -29.64 -6.56
CA ALA A 192 -13.37 -28.77 -5.40
C ALA A 192 -11.96 -28.72 -4.82
N PRO A 193 -11.04 -27.96 -5.45
CA PRO A 193 -9.67 -27.80 -4.97
C PRO A 193 -9.67 -27.13 -3.59
N ARG A 194 -8.84 -27.68 -2.67
CA ARG A 194 -8.58 -27.12 -1.34
C ARG A 194 -7.10 -26.99 -1.11
N PHE A 195 -6.72 -25.99 -0.35
CA PHE A 195 -5.33 -25.68 -0.07
C PHE A 195 -5.05 -25.73 1.43
N ARG A 196 -3.78 -25.97 1.79
CA ARG A 196 -3.29 -25.93 3.17
C ARG A 196 -1.88 -25.34 3.22
N PHE A 197 -1.50 -24.84 4.37
CA PHE A 197 -0.10 -24.51 4.63
C PHE A 197 0.70 -25.79 4.93
N VAL A 198 1.91 -25.84 4.38
CA VAL A 198 2.90 -26.88 4.65
C VAL A 198 4.26 -26.22 4.91
N LEU A 199 5.18 -26.95 5.55
CA LEU A 199 6.55 -26.48 5.74
C LEU A 199 7.47 -27.11 4.69
N ASP A 200 8.40 -26.31 4.18
CA ASP A 200 9.44 -26.82 3.30
C ASP A 200 10.37 -27.80 4.04
N LEU A 201 10.46 -29.03 3.53
CA LEU A 201 11.27 -30.09 4.12
C LEU A 201 12.73 -30.03 3.69
N VAL A 202 13.02 -29.46 2.53
CA VAL A 202 14.36 -29.52 1.89
C VAL A 202 15.24 -28.33 2.27
N GLY A 203 14.64 -27.23 2.71
CA GLY A 203 15.32 -25.98 3.01
C GLY A 203 15.25 -25.02 1.83
N SER A 204 14.39 -24.01 1.98
CA SER A 204 14.16 -22.97 0.98
C SER A 204 15.03 -21.74 1.22
N PRO A 205 15.20 -20.91 0.21
CA PRO A 205 15.81 -19.58 0.36
C PRO A 205 15.10 -18.67 1.36
N GLY A 206 13.81 -18.95 1.69
CA GLY A 206 13.04 -18.17 2.65
C GLY A 206 13.66 -18.14 4.05
N ALA A 207 14.29 -19.21 4.48
CA ALA A 207 14.96 -19.23 5.77
C ALA A 207 16.13 -18.22 5.88
N ALA A 208 16.72 -17.83 4.74
CA ALA A 208 17.79 -16.81 4.69
C ALA A 208 17.26 -15.38 4.86
N LEU A 209 15.94 -15.17 4.79
CA LEU A 209 15.31 -13.87 5.02
C LEU A 209 15.17 -13.53 6.51
N VAL A 210 15.30 -14.55 7.38
CA VAL A 210 15.16 -14.35 8.84
C VAL A 210 16.38 -13.60 9.36
N PRO A 211 16.18 -12.40 9.97
CA PRO A 211 17.29 -11.62 10.48
C PRO A 211 18.01 -12.31 11.65
N ALA A 212 19.28 -11.98 11.81
CA ALA A 212 20.01 -12.26 13.05
C ALA A 212 19.27 -11.59 14.21
N GLY A 213 19.15 -12.27 15.34
CA GLY A 213 18.36 -11.76 16.49
C GLY A 213 17.05 -12.51 16.70
N LEU A 214 16.54 -13.19 15.68
CA LEU A 214 15.38 -14.08 15.82
C LEU A 214 15.75 -15.57 16.02
N GLU A 215 17.03 -15.88 16.22
CA GLU A 215 17.51 -17.27 16.42
C GLU A 215 16.83 -17.96 17.61
N ASN A 216 16.53 -17.19 18.65
CA ASN A 216 15.93 -17.68 19.89
C ASN A 216 14.41 -17.61 19.93
N ALA A 217 13.76 -17.28 18.82
CA ALA A 217 12.30 -17.25 18.75
C ALA A 217 11.71 -18.64 19.13
N PRO A 218 10.59 -18.69 19.86
CA PRO A 218 9.93 -19.94 20.23
C PRO A 218 9.55 -20.77 18.99
N ALA A 219 9.56 -22.09 19.12
CA ALA A 219 9.03 -22.97 18.08
C ALA A 219 7.54 -22.63 17.82
N GLY A 220 7.16 -22.57 16.56
CA GLY A 220 5.84 -22.14 16.12
C GLY A 220 5.77 -20.66 15.73
N SER A 221 6.74 -19.82 16.15
CA SER A 221 6.78 -18.41 15.71
C SER A 221 6.86 -18.31 14.19
N VAL A 222 6.16 -17.34 13.61
CA VAL A 222 6.19 -17.01 12.17
C VAL A 222 6.89 -15.69 12.00
N PHE A 223 7.80 -15.62 11.06
CA PHE A 223 8.41 -14.39 10.56
C PHE A 223 7.87 -14.10 9.17
N GLU A 224 7.45 -12.86 8.93
CA GLU A 224 6.95 -12.37 7.66
C GLU A 224 7.93 -11.37 7.06
N SER A 225 8.15 -11.45 5.76
CA SER A 225 8.95 -10.49 5.00
C SER A 225 8.36 -10.31 3.62
N SER A 226 8.36 -9.09 3.10
CA SER A 226 7.97 -8.78 1.73
C SER A 226 9.17 -8.32 0.90
N PRO A 227 9.89 -9.22 0.23
CA PRO A 227 10.95 -8.81 -0.70
C PRO A 227 10.46 -7.88 -1.81
N ALA A 228 9.17 -7.99 -2.18
CA ALA A 228 8.53 -7.10 -3.16
C ALA A 228 8.44 -5.66 -2.62
N SER A 229 7.99 -5.49 -1.38
CA SER A 229 7.92 -4.17 -0.73
C SER A 229 9.30 -3.53 -0.60
N LEU A 230 10.29 -4.30 -0.17
CA LEU A 230 11.67 -3.82 -0.07
C LEU A 230 12.26 -3.42 -1.43
N ALA A 231 11.94 -4.16 -2.50
CA ALA A 231 12.36 -3.80 -3.85
C ALA A 231 11.75 -2.47 -4.30
N VAL A 232 10.44 -2.26 -4.07
CA VAL A 232 9.77 -0.98 -4.38
C VAL A 232 10.37 0.15 -3.54
N ALA A 233 10.64 -0.05 -2.25
CA ALA A 233 11.26 0.95 -1.38
C ALA A 233 12.66 1.35 -1.89
N ARG A 234 13.48 0.39 -2.35
CA ARG A 234 14.79 0.69 -2.97
C ARG A 234 14.66 1.48 -4.26
N VAL A 235 13.68 1.14 -5.12
CA VAL A 235 13.43 1.89 -6.36
C VAL A 235 13.00 3.33 -6.04
N LEU A 236 12.10 3.51 -5.06
CA LEU A 236 11.71 4.83 -4.56
C LEU A 236 12.92 5.60 -4.04
N GLY A 237 13.70 5.01 -3.15
CA GLY A 237 14.88 5.65 -2.56
C GLY A 237 15.91 6.07 -3.62
N ALA A 238 16.26 5.18 -4.55
CA ALA A 238 17.18 5.48 -5.65
C ALA A 238 16.67 6.62 -6.55
N ARG A 239 15.38 6.61 -6.90
CA ARG A 239 14.76 7.66 -7.70
C ARG A 239 14.83 9.01 -6.98
N LEU A 240 14.42 9.07 -5.72
CA LEU A 240 14.43 10.31 -4.94
C LEU A 240 15.85 10.85 -4.76
N ALA A 241 16.81 9.99 -4.45
CA ALA A 241 18.21 10.39 -4.29
C ALA A 241 18.81 10.96 -5.58
N ALA A 242 18.47 10.36 -6.74
CA ALA A 242 19.04 10.76 -8.02
C ALA A 242 18.33 11.96 -8.67
N GLN A 243 17.03 12.13 -8.45
CA GLN A 243 16.19 13.03 -9.24
C GLN A 243 15.51 14.13 -8.39
N GLY A 244 15.58 14.01 -7.08
CA GLY A 244 14.90 14.89 -6.14
C GLY A 244 13.43 14.52 -5.92
N GLY A 245 12.89 14.95 -4.80
CA GLY A 245 11.49 14.71 -4.48
C GLY A 245 11.27 14.09 -3.12
N ALA A 246 10.03 13.61 -2.92
CA ALA A 246 9.62 12.91 -1.71
C ALA A 246 8.58 11.83 -2.01
N ALA A 247 8.48 10.81 -1.15
CA ALA A 247 7.40 9.83 -1.17
C ALA A 247 6.68 9.83 0.18
N LEU A 248 5.38 9.61 0.15
CA LEU A 248 4.51 9.44 1.30
C LEU A 248 3.89 8.05 1.24
N ILE A 249 4.19 7.21 2.21
CA ILE A 249 3.71 5.84 2.33
C ILE A 249 2.76 5.80 3.53
N ILE A 250 1.52 5.40 3.30
CA ILE A 250 0.47 5.31 4.32
C ILE A 250 -0.13 3.91 4.23
N ASP A 251 -0.04 3.16 5.32
CA ASP A 251 -0.53 1.78 5.37
C ASP A 251 -0.72 1.33 6.82
N TYR A 252 -1.38 0.20 7.02
CA TYR A 252 -1.42 -0.40 8.35
C TYR A 252 -0.25 -1.35 8.56
N GLY A 253 0.31 -1.30 9.76
CA GLY A 253 1.52 -2.06 10.06
C GLY A 253 2.17 -1.66 11.38
N HIS A 254 3.46 -1.98 11.48
CA HIS A 254 4.26 -1.77 12.68
C HIS A 254 5.60 -1.11 12.38
N ASP A 255 6.20 -0.57 13.44
CA ASP A 255 7.49 0.10 13.46
C ASP A 255 8.49 -0.61 14.39
N LEU A 256 8.28 -1.90 14.60
CA LEU A 256 9.09 -2.71 15.53
C LEU A 256 10.34 -3.31 14.87
N GLY A 257 10.50 -3.09 13.58
CA GLY A 257 11.48 -3.81 12.77
C GLY A 257 11.13 -5.30 12.63
N PRO A 258 12.10 -6.10 12.21
CA PRO A 258 11.88 -7.53 12.02
C PRO A 258 11.42 -8.21 13.30
N ALA A 259 10.15 -8.60 13.34
CA ALA A 259 9.51 -9.22 14.50
C ALA A 259 8.81 -10.52 14.10
N VAL A 260 8.57 -11.39 15.09
CA VAL A 260 7.73 -12.58 14.87
C VAL A 260 6.26 -12.19 15.05
N GLY A 261 5.43 -12.57 14.10
CA GLY A 261 3.99 -12.33 14.08
C GLY A 261 3.38 -13.05 12.88
N GLU A 262 2.08 -13.19 12.88
CA GLU A 262 1.31 -13.71 11.74
C GLU A 262 0.21 -12.70 11.44
N THR A 263 0.42 -11.93 10.38
CA THR A 263 -0.45 -10.80 10.01
C THR A 263 -1.21 -11.05 8.73
N LEU A 264 -0.84 -12.10 7.97
CA LEU A 264 -1.51 -12.49 6.73
C LEU A 264 -2.99 -12.75 6.98
N GLN A 265 -3.83 -12.00 6.30
CA GLN A 265 -5.28 -12.07 6.46
C GLN A 265 -5.98 -11.96 5.11
N ALA A 266 -7.24 -12.40 5.07
CA ALA A 266 -8.10 -12.19 3.93
C ALA A 266 -9.41 -11.56 4.37
N VAL A 267 -9.93 -10.64 3.58
CA VAL A 267 -11.21 -9.98 3.82
C VAL A 267 -12.10 -10.13 2.60
N ARG A 268 -13.35 -10.50 2.83
CA ARG A 268 -14.40 -10.60 1.83
C ARG A 268 -15.72 -10.13 2.41
N ARG A 269 -16.43 -9.21 1.73
CA ARG A 269 -17.71 -8.65 2.17
C ARG A 269 -17.65 -8.08 3.60
N HIS A 270 -16.58 -7.31 3.87
CA HIS A 270 -16.32 -6.67 5.16
C HIS A 270 -16.15 -7.65 6.34
N ALA A 271 -15.81 -8.91 6.08
CA ALA A 271 -15.57 -9.92 7.12
C ALA A 271 -14.28 -10.70 6.82
N TYR A 272 -13.60 -11.11 7.89
CA TYR A 272 -12.44 -12.00 7.75
C TYR A 272 -12.85 -13.32 7.10
N ALA A 273 -12.02 -13.80 6.18
CA ALA A 273 -12.16 -15.07 5.50
C ALA A 273 -10.86 -15.89 5.69
N PRO A 274 -10.93 -17.24 5.56
CA PRO A 274 -9.71 -18.04 5.52
C PRO A 274 -8.87 -17.67 4.29
N VAL A 275 -7.56 -17.44 4.48
CA VAL A 275 -6.65 -16.94 3.44
C VAL A 275 -6.58 -17.82 2.20
N LEU A 276 -6.72 -19.14 2.37
CA LEU A 276 -6.57 -20.11 1.30
C LEU A 276 -7.88 -20.50 0.62
N ASP A 277 -9.02 -20.00 1.13
CA ASP A 277 -10.33 -20.32 0.57
C ASP A 277 -10.63 -19.37 -0.61
N ASP A 278 -11.22 -19.94 -1.67
CA ASP A 278 -11.68 -19.18 -2.85
C ASP A 278 -10.67 -18.15 -3.37
N PRO A 279 -9.43 -18.55 -3.76
CA PRO A 279 -8.42 -17.60 -4.22
C PRO A 279 -8.92 -16.75 -5.38
N GLY A 280 -8.68 -15.44 -5.31
CA GLY A 280 -9.20 -14.44 -6.27
C GLY A 280 -10.55 -13.82 -5.87
N GLU A 281 -11.21 -14.31 -4.81
CA GLU A 281 -12.51 -13.82 -4.34
C GLU A 281 -12.43 -13.01 -3.03
N ALA A 282 -11.24 -12.87 -2.47
CA ALA A 282 -10.97 -12.12 -1.26
C ALA A 282 -9.72 -11.27 -1.44
N ASP A 283 -9.68 -10.11 -0.77
CA ASP A 283 -8.45 -9.34 -0.64
C ASP A 283 -7.54 -9.99 0.39
N ILE A 284 -6.30 -10.22 0.01
CA ILE A 284 -5.29 -10.86 0.87
C ILE A 284 -4.20 -9.85 1.16
N THR A 285 -4.04 -9.53 2.44
CA THR A 285 -3.12 -8.48 2.89
C THR A 285 -2.28 -8.94 4.06
N ALA A 286 -1.20 -8.20 4.34
CA ALA A 286 -0.35 -8.40 5.50
C ALA A 286 0.09 -7.04 6.05
N HIS A 287 0.44 -6.97 7.34
CA HIS A 287 0.95 -5.74 7.94
C HIS A 287 2.29 -5.34 7.34
N VAL A 288 2.47 -4.04 7.12
CA VAL A 288 3.69 -3.45 6.59
C VAL A 288 4.72 -3.27 7.71
N ASP A 289 5.94 -3.74 7.49
CA ASP A 289 7.11 -3.44 8.33
C ASP A 289 7.73 -2.12 7.84
N PHE A 290 7.38 -1.03 8.50
CA PHE A 290 7.81 0.31 8.13
C PHE A 290 9.29 0.58 8.38
N GLU A 291 9.89 -0.05 9.39
CA GLU A 291 11.32 0.07 9.65
C GLU A 291 12.13 -0.55 8.50
N SER A 292 11.78 -1.78 8.10
CA SER A 292 12.41 -2.44 6.96
C SER A 292 12.24 -1.66 5.65
N LEU A 293 11.09 -0.99 5.43
CA LEU A 293 10.90 -0.11 4.26
C LEU A 293 11.82 1.12 4.31
N ALA A 294 11.92 1.77 5.48
CA ALA A 294 12.78 2.93 5.70
C ALA A 294 14.26 2.57 5.46
N GLU A 295 14.72 1.45 6.01
CA GLU A 295 16.08 0.94 5.83
C GLU A 295 16.37 0.64 4.35
N ALA A 296 15.46 -0.07 3.66
CA ALA A 296 15.62 -0.42 2.25
C ALA A 296 15.72 0.82 1.34
N ALA A 297 14.97 1.88 1.64
CA ALA A 297 15.05 3.13 0.91
C ALA A 297 16.35 3.89 1.24
N ALA A 298 16.78 3.89 2.50
CA ALA A 298 18.01 4.55 2.96
C ALA A 298 19.27 3.89 2.34
N GLU A 299 19.27 2.56 2.15
CA GLU A 299 20.35 1.84 1.45
C GLU A 299 20.64 2.43 0.04
N THR A 300 19.66 3.07 -0.58
CA THR A 300 19.76 3.65 -1.92
C THR A 300 19.87 5.17 -1.93
N GLY A 301 20.04 5.78 -0.75
CA GLY A 301 20.37 7.18 -0.57
C GLY A 301 19.21 8.12 -0.23
N ALA A 302 18.01 7.62 -0.01
CA ALA A 302 16.91 8.44 0.52
C ALA A 302 17.07 8.71 2.02
N VAL A 303 16.39 9.75 2.52
CA VAL A 303 16.26 10.04 3.96
C VAL A 303 14.84 9.68 4.37
N ALA A 304 14.70 8.91 5.44
CA ALA A 304 13.41 8.48 5.99
C ALA A 304 13.02 9.35 7.19
N PHE A 305 11.72 9.70 7.29
CA PHE A 305 11.11 10.42 8.40
C PHE A 305 9.88 9.65 8.88
N GLY A 306 9.79 9.39 10.16
CA GLY A 306 8.77 8.51 10.76
C GLY A 306 9.26 7.07 10.88
N PRO A 307 8.34 6.07 10.93
CA PRO A 307 6.90 6.24 10.79
C PRO A 307 6.25 6.97 11.97
N VAL A 308 5.16 7.64 11.70
CA VAL A 308 4.29 8.25 12.71
C VAL A 308 2.88 7.68 12.57
N GLU A 309 2.09 7.72 13.64
CA GLU A 309 0.69 7.30 13.59
C GLU A 309 -0.14 8.20 12.68
N GLN A 310 -1.02 7.61 11.85
CA GLN A 310 -1.86 8.38 10.91
C GLN A 310 -2.68 9.47 11.60
N GLY A 311 -3.25 9.15 12.78
CA GLY A 311 -4.08 10.09 13.52
C GLY A 311 -3.28 11.31 14.00
N GLU A 312 -2.04 11.09 14.45
CA GLU A 312 -1.13 12.15 14.83
C GLU A 312 -0.72 12.99 13.62
N TRP A 313 -0.28 12.34 12.53
CA TRP A 313 0.15 13.02 11.31
C TRP A 313 -0.97 13.89 10.71
N LEU A 314 -2.18 13.35 10.55
CA LEU A 314 -3.34 14.10 10.05
C LEU A 314 -3.72 15.27 10.98
N SER A 315 -3.58 15.08 12.30
CA SER A 315 -3.82 16.13 13.29
C SER A 315 -2.82 17.27 13.16
N ARG A 316 -1.53 16.96 12.99
CA ARG A 316 -0.45 17.92 12.73
C ARG A 316 -0.67 18.69 11.42
N LEU A 317 -1.25 18.06 10.39
CA LEU A 317 -1.63 18.71 9.13
C LEU A 317 -2.93 19.52 9.22
N GLY A 318 -3.65 19.46 10.32
CA GLY A 318 -4.82 20.28 10.56
C GLY A 318 -6.14 19.68 10.07
N ILE A 319 -6.33 18.35 10.09
CA ILE A 319 -7.59 17.72 9.70
C ILE A 319 -8.78 18.22 10.51
N GLY A 320 -8.61 18.52 11.81
CA GLY A 320 -9.64 19.09 12.66
C GLY A 320 -10.10 20.48 12.19
N GLN A 321 -9.16 21.33 11.79
CA GLN A 321 -9.45 22.65 11.20
C GLN A 321 -10.20 22.52 9.88
N ARG A 322 -9.78 21.55 9.04
CA ARG A 322 -10.49 21.28 7.77
C ARG A 322 -11.91 20.80 8.01
N ALA A 323 -12.13 19.88 8.95
CA ALA A 323 -13.46 19.45 9.35
C ALA A 323 -14.34 20.61 9.84
N ALA A 324 -13.79 21.49 10.68
CA ALA A 324 -14.50 22.67 11.16
C ALA A 324 -14.91 23.61 10.01
N VAL A 325 -14.06 23.80 9.00
CA VAL A 325 -14.41 24.60 7.80
C VAL A 325 -15.55 23.96 7.02
N LEU A 326 -15.49 22.65 6.78
CA LEU A 326 -16.56 21.95 6.04
C LEU A 326 -17.90 22.00 6.76
N LYS A 327 -17.90 21.92 8.10
CA LYS A 327 -19.11 21.98 8.92
C LYS A 327 -19.83 23.35 8.90
N ARG A 328 -19.14 24.43 8.51
CA ARG A 328 -19.77 25.78 8.46
C ARG A 328 -20.95 25.87 7.50
N THR A 329 -20.91 25.10 6.41
CA THR A 329 -21.94 25.10 5.36
C THR A 329 -22.72 23.79 5.29
N ALA A 330 -22.42 22.85 6.19
CA ALA A 330 -23.02 21.54 6.21
C ALA A 330 -24.39 21.54 6.87
N THR A 331 -25.31 20.70 6.39
CA THR A 331 -26.54 20.34 7.12
C THR A 331 -26.20 19.56 8.40
N PRO A 332 -27.10 19.46 9.38
CA PRO A 332 -26.84 18.67 10.60
C PRO A 332 -26.41 17.22 10.32
N LYS A 333 -26.99 16.57 9.31
CA LYS A 333 -26.60 15.23 8.88
C LYS A 333 -25.18 15.21 8.34
N GLN A 334 -24.86 16.11 7.42
CA GLN A 334 -23.49 16.19 6.85
C GLN A 334 -22.45 16.51 7.93
N ALA A 335 -22.80 17.38 8.92
CA ALA A 335 -21.89 17.66 10.02
C ALA A 335 -21.61 16.40 10.87
N ALA A 336 -22.61 15.58 11.15
CA ALA A 336 -22.46 14.31 11.84
C ALA A 336 -21.62 13.31 11.02
N ASP A 337 -21.83 13.25 9.70
CA ASP A 337 -21.06 12.41 8.80
C ASP A 337 -19.57 12.83 8.78
N ILE A 338 -19.28 14.15 8.79
CA ILE A 338 -17.92 14.70 8.88
C ILE A 338 -17.26 14.30 10.21
N ASP A 339 -17.98 14.38 11.34
CA ASP A 339 -17.46 14.00 12.66
C ASP A 339 -17.16 12.50 12.71
N THR A 340 -18.03 11.67 12.14
CA THR A 340 -17.82 10.22 12.04
C THR A 340 -16.60 9.89 11.19
N ALA A 341 -16.45 10.53 10.04
CA ALA A 341 -15.30 10.38 9.15
C ALA A 341 -14.00 10.81 9.83
N LEU A 342 -14.01 11.96 10.53
CA LEU A 342 -12.86 12.43 11.29
C LEU A 342 -12.45 11.40 12.35
N GLN A 343 -13.41 10.95 13.18
CA GLN A 343 -13.11 9.95 14.21
C GLN A 343 -12.55 8.66 13.61
N ARG A 344 -13.08 8.21 12.47
CA ARG A 344 -12.58 7.01 11.80
C ARG A 344 -11.13 7.17 11.31
N LEU A 345 -10.76 8.33 10.78
CA LEU A 345 -9.41 8.58 10.25
C LEU A 345 -8.35 8.78 11.35
N ILE A 346 -8.72 9.41 12.51
CA ILE A 346 -7.73 9.77 13.54
C ILE A 346 -7.95 9.09 14.90
N GLY A 347 -9.06 8.40 15.10
CA GLY A 347 -9.36 7.73 16.37
C GLY A 347 -8.35 6.61 16.66
N ALA A 348 -7.90 6.52 17.92
CA ALA A 348 -6.90 5.54 18.32
C ALA A 348 -7.43 4.09 18.27
N ASP A 349 -8.73 3.90 18.40
CA ASP A 349 -9.45 2.62 18.28
C ASP A 349 -9.91 2.32 16.84
N GLN A 350 -9.48 3.16 15.89
CA GLN A 350 -9.82 3.09 14.48
C GLN A 350 -8.52 3.07 13.63
N MET A 351 -8.48 3.83 12.53
CA MET A 351 -7.31 3.91 11.66
C MET A 351 -6.15 4.71 12.27
N GLY A 352 -6.43 5.56 13.26
CA GLY A 352 -5.46 6.56 13.73
C GLY A 352 -4.17 5.98 14.28
N THR A 353 -4.22 4.85 14.99
CA THR A 353 -3.04 4.17 15.56
C THR A 353 -2.58 2.99 14.69
N LEU A 354 -3.54 2.27 14.08
CA LEU A 354 -3.23 1.09 13.27
C LEU A 354 -2.43 1.47 12.02
N PHE A 355 -2.82 2.58 11.38
CA PHE A 355 -2.14 3.09 10.19
C PHE A 355 -0.92 3.93 10.59
N LYS A 356 0.15 3.76 9.83
CA LYS A 356 1.40 4.50 9.95
C LYS A 356 1.67 5.31 8.69
N VAL A 357 2.41 6.38 8.86
CA VAL A 357 2.82 7.27 7.78
C VAL A 357 4.33 7.40 7.80
N LEU A 358 4.97 7.05 6.69
CA LEU A 358 6.40 7.16 6.45
C LEU A 358 6.64 8.13 5.31
N ALA A 359 7.54 9.10 5.49
CA ALA A 359 8.02 9.91 4.39
C ALA A 359 9.46 9.51 4.03
N LEU A 360 9.71 9.40 2.72
CA LEU A 360 11.04 9.27 2.14
C LEU A 360 11.36 10.54 1.37
N THR A 361 12.58 11.08 1.46
CA THR A 361 12.97 12.30 0.75
C THR A 361 14.31 12.16 0.06
N CYS A 362 14.56 13.02 -0.91
CA CYS A 362 15.91 13.21 -1.41
C CYS A 362 16.82 13.78 -0.30
N PRO A 363 18.14 13.54 -0.37
CA PRO A 363 19.10 14.13 0.55
C PRO A 363 19.03 15.66 0.57
N GLY A 364 19.14 16.25 1.77
CA GLY A 364 19.17 17.70 1.96
C GLY A 364 17.78 18.36 2.02
N LEU A 365 16.69 17.62 1.80
CA LEU A 365 15.35 18.16 2.06
C LEU A 365 15.08 18.16 3.57
N GLU A 366 14.59 19.29 4.09
CA GLU A 366 14.15 19.38 5.48
C GLU A 366 12.97 18.45 5.77
N ALA A 367 12.74 18.17 7.07
CA ALA A 367 11.61 17.33 7.49
C ALA A 367 10.29 17.79 6.85
N PRO A 368 9.57 16.90 6.14
CA PRO A 368 8.28 17.27 5.54
C PRO A 368 7.24 17.59 6.61
N ALA A 369 6.19 18.33 6.22
CA ALA A 369 5.10 18.67 7.13
C ALA A 369 4.51 17.42 7.81
N GLY A 370 4.29 17.51 9.11
CA GLY A 370 3.76 16.41 9.93
C GLY A 370 4.82 15.47 10.52
N PHE A 371 6.09 15.62 10.16
CA PHE A 371 7.20 14.82 10.68
C PHE A 371 8.16 15.66 11.54
N ASP A 372 8.81 15.01 12.49
CA ASP A 372 9.85 15.64 13.29
C ASP A 372 11.20 15.59 12.54
N PRO A 373 12.09 16.59 12.74
CA PRO A 373 13.43 16.54 12.18
C PRO A 373 14.19 15.30 12.68
N VAL A 374 14.97 14.68 11.79
CA VAL A 374 15.88 13.60 12.20
C VAL A 374 16.94 14.22 13.11
N PRO A 375 17.21 13.68 14.32
CA PRO A 375 18.25 14.20 15.17
C PRO A 375 19.60 14.13 14.46
N PRO A 376 20.48 15.13 14.61
CA PRO A 376 21.82 15.08 14.03
C PRO A 376 22.58 13.87 14.58
N THR A 377 23.12 13.04 13.67
CA THR A 377 23.99 11.88 13.97
C THR A 377 25.34 12.32 14.54
#